data_6572ceb9c4691b98273d5d5b96bb754e
#
_entry.id   6572ceb9c4691b98273d5d5b96bb754e
#
_cell.length_a   1.000
_cell.length_b   1.000
_cell.length_c   1.000
_cell.angle_alpha   90.00
_cell.angle_beta   90.00
_cell.angle_gamma   90.00
#
_symmetry.space_group_name_H-M   'P 1'
#
loop_
_entity.id
_entity.type
_entity.pdbx_description
1 polymer ?
#
loop_
_entity_poly.entity_id
_entity_poly.type
_entity_poly.pdbx_seq_one_letter_code
_entity_poly.pdbx_strand_id
1 'polypeptide(L)'
;MIGKLIQVVAGINVKFIDDVPHVLLGLKPRGTWEFPGGKVEADETNEEALEREWIEEIGVAVKVDYPRIGHGAVGVYEVWFYEVALIGDDDVPIAKEHVEIKYVRLDEVKDMKLNLHGLT
;
A
#
# COMPACT_ATOMS: atom_id res chain seq x y z
N MET A 1 -7.57 22.04 -21.30
CA MET A 1 -7.57 20.58 -21.40
C MET A 1 -7.19 19.96 -20.07
N ILE A 2 -7.92 18.95 -19.67
CA ILE A 2 -7.65 18.27 -18.42
C ILE A 2 -6.62 17.16 -18.70
N GLY A 3 -5.49 17.18 -18.01
CA GLY A 3 -4.51 16.11 -18.13
C GLY A 3 -5.01 14.84 -17.48
N LYS A 4 -4.38 13.71 -17.82
CA LYS A 4 -4.68 12.43 -17.20
C LYS A 4 -4.16 12.43 -15.77
N LEU A 5 -4.93 11.81 -14.86
CA LEU A 5 -4.47 11.60 -13.50
C LEU A 5 -3.35 10.56 -13.50
N ILE A 6 -2.41 10.73 -12.60
CA ILE A 6 -1.32 9.76 -12.41
C ILE A 6 -1.90 8.57 -11.65
N GLN A 7 -1.73 7.38 -12.20
CA GLN A 7 -2.27 6.16 -11.60
C GLN A 7 -1.34 5.64 -10.50
N VAL A 8 -1.91 5.42 -9.33
CA VAL A 8 -1.19 4.93 -8.14
C VAL A 8 -1.96 3.75 -7.56
N VAL A 9 -1.24 2.75 -7.11
CA VAL A 9 -1.81 1.59 -6.42
C VAL A 9 -1.29 1.52 -5.00
N ALA A 10 -2.14 1.04 -4.10
CA ALA A 10 -1.79 0.87 -2.69
C ALA A 10 -2.33 -0.47 -2.19
N GLY A 11 -1.54 -1.18 -1.42
CA GLY A 11 -1.87 -2.51 -0.91
C GLY A 11 -2.24 -2.48 0.57
N ILE A 12 -3.35 -3.10 0.90
CA ILE A 12 -3.82 -3.24 2.28
C ILE A 12 -3.64 -4.71 2.67
N ASN A 13 -2.64 -4.97 3.49
CA ASN A 13 -2.41 -6.31 4.03
C ASN A 13 -2.96 -6.37 5.45
N VAL A 14 -3.95 -7.23 5.64
CA VAL A 14 -4.62 -7.40 6.93
C VAL A 14 -4.04 -8.59 7.66
N LYS A 15 -3.71 -8.40 8.91
CA LYS A 15 -3.24 -9.46 9.82
C LYS A 15 -4.04 -9.38 11.11
N PHE A 16 -4.56 -10.52 11.56
CA PHE A 16 -5.25 -10.58 12.85
C PHE A 16 -4.23 -10.91 13.94
N ILE A 17 -4.12 -10.03 14.93
CA ILE A 17 -3.26 -10.21 16.10
C ILE A 17 -4.19 -10.20 17.30
N ASP A 18 -4.22 -11.31 18.05
CA ASP A 18 -5.16 -11.49 19.18
C ASP A 18 -6.62 -11.23 18.75
N ASP A 19 -6.99 -11.74 17.57
CA ASP A 19 -8.32 -11.60 16.96
C ASP A 19 -8.71 -10.17 16.60
N VAL A 20 -7.74 -9.24 16.58
CA VAL A 20 -7.96 -7.84 16.21
C VAL A 20 -7.32 -7.57 14.86
N PRO A 21 -8.04 -7.01 13.89
CA PRO A 21 -7.45 -6.72 12.57
C PRO A 21 -6.45 -5.58 12.63
N HIS A 22 -5.30 -5.82 12.01
CA HIS A 22 -4.22 -4.85 11.85
C HIS A 22 -3.90 -4.72 10.36
N VAL A 23 -3.39 -3.57 9.96
CA VAL A 23 -2.94 -3.32 8.59
C VAL A 23 -1.50 -2.84 8.58
N LEU A 24 -0.75 -3.23 7.55
CA LEU A 24 0.64 -2.84 7.41
C LEU A 24 0.74 -1.42 6.85
N LEU A 25 1.43 -0.56 7.59
CA LEU A 25 1.71 0.81 7.16
C LEU A 25 3.22 1.05 7.15
N GLY A 26 3.66 1.91 6.24
CA GLY A 26 5.05 2.36 6.16
C GLY A 26 5.17 3.84 6.48
N LEU A 27 6.22 4.19 7.22
CA LEU A 27 6.51 5.58 7.59
C LEU A 27 7.45 6.19 6.57
N LYS A 28 7.00 7.29 5.96
CA LYS A 28 7.82 8.09 5.03
C LYS A 28 8.76 9.01 5.81
N PRO A 29 9.89 9.40 5.22
CA PRO A 29 10.81 10.34 5.90
C PRO A 29 10.18 11.64 6.37
N ARG A 30 9.09 12.07 5.73
CA ARG A 30 8.39 13.30 6.13
C ARG A 30 7.44 13.12 7.31
N GLY A 31 7.36 11.91 7.88
CA GLY A 31 6.54 11.64 9.05
C GLY A 31 5.09 11.26 8.73
N THR A 32 4.77 10.99 7.48
CA THR A 32 3.45 10.48 7.11
C THR A 32 3.48 8.97 6.91
N TRP A 33 2.36 8.33 7.24
CA TRP A 33 2.19 6.89 7.06
C TRP A 33 1.43 6.61 5.78
N GLU A 34 1.74 5.48 5.15
CA GLU A 34 1.07 5.08 3.91
C GLU A 34 0.82 3.58 3.85
N PHE A 35 -0.16 3.20 3.03
CA PHE A 35 -0.26 1.82 2.56
C PHE A 35 0.78 1.64 1.47
N PRO A 36 1.65 0.61 1.55
CA PRO A 36 2.70 0.45 0.54
C PRO A 36 2.17 0.28 -0.87
N GLY A 37 2.84 0.91 -1.82
CA GLY A 37 2.48 0.89 -3.22
C GLY A 37 3.24 1.96 -3.98
N GLY A 38 2.71 2.37 -5.12
CA GLY A 38 3.37 3.39 -5.93
C GLY A 38 2.73 3.57 -7.29
N LYS A 39 3.42 4.27 -8.17
CA LYS A 39 2.93 4.57 -9.52
C LYS A 39 2.87 3.34 -10.38
N VAL A 40 1.81 3.26 -11.19
CA VAL A 40 1.68 2.24 -12.23
C VAL A 40 2.54 2.69 -13.42
N GLU A 41 3.43 1.83 -13.87
CA GLU A 41 4.28 2.10 -15.03
C GLU A 41 3.55 1.75 -16.33
N ALA A 42 4.06 2.26 -17.46
CA ALA A 42 3.55 1.89 -18.77
C ALA A 42 3.62 0.37 -18.94
N ASP A 43 2.62 -0.20 -19.57
CA ASP A 43 2.54 -1.63 -19.86
C ASP A 43 2.34 -2.53 -18.63
N GLU A 44 2.08 -1.93 -17.46
CA GLU A 44 1.70 -2.69 -16.26
C GLU A 44 0.20 -2.61 -16.01
N THR A 45 -0.38 -3.70 -15.52
CA THR A 45 -1.69 -3.63 -14.88
C THR A 45 -1.51 -3.09 -13.45
N ASN A 46 -2.60 -2.67 -12.84
CA ASN A 46 -2.57 -2.23 -11.44
C ASN A 46 -2.04 -3.36 -10.53
N GLU A 47 -2.47 -4.59 -10.76
CA GLU A 47 -2.05 -5.74 -9.96
C GLU A 47 -0.54 -5.99 -10.11
N GLU A 48 -0.02 -5.92 -11.33
CA GLU A 48 1.40 -6.10 -11.59
C GLU A 48 2.23 -5.00 -10.92
N ALA A 49 1.76 -3.76 -10.99
CA ALA A 49 2.44 -2.64 -10.34
C ALA A 49 2.49 -2.84 -8.83
N LEU A 50 1.39 -3.28 -8.23
CA LEU A 50 1.33 -3.49 -6.79
C LEU A 50 2.25 -4.63 -6.35
N GLU A 51 2.28 -5.73 -7.09
CA GLU A 51 3.18 -6.84 -6.82
C GLU A 51 4.64 -6.39 -6.89
N ARG A 52 4.99 -5.62 -7.90
CA ARG A 52 6.35 -5.07 -8.07
C ARG A 52 6.73 -4.13 -6.91
N GLU A 53 5.85 -3.19 -6.59
CA GLU A 53 6.11 -2.21 -5.53
C GLU A 53 6.30 -2.87 -4.17
N TRP A 54 5.53 -3.91 -3.87
CA TRP A 54 5.68 -4.61 -2.59
C TRP A 54 7.00 -5.35 -2.48
N ILE A 55 7.49 -5.93 -3.57
CA ILE A 55 8.82 -6.54 -3.57
C ILE A 55 9.89 -5.46 -3.34
N GLU A 56 9.78 -4.33 -4.04
CA GLU A 56 10.76 -3.24 -3.93
C GLU A 56 10.77 -2.58 -2.55
N GLU A 57 9.60 -2.33 -1.98
CA GLU A 57 9.49 -1.54 -0.75
C GLU A 57 9.44 -2.38 0.51
N ILE A 58 8.83 -3.55 0.45
CA ILE A 58 8.50 -4.39 1.62
C ILE A 58 9.25 -5.72 1.60
N GLY A 59 9.84 -6.07 0.47
CA GLY A 59 10.68 -7.25 0.36
C GLY A 59 9.93 -8.57 0.31
N VAL A 60 8.61 -8.55 0.07
CA VAL A 60 7.81 -9.78 0.02
C VAL A 60 6.96 -9.81 -1.24
N ALA A 61 6.76 -11.02 -1.75
CA ALA A 61 5.82 -11.26 -2.85
C ALA A 61 4.41 -11.30 -2.30
N VAL A 62 3.48 -10.68 -2.99
CA VAL A 62 2.07 -10.64 -2.59
C VAL A 62 1.18 -11.08 -3.73
N LYS A 63 -0.02 -11.51 -3.36
CA LYS A 63 -1.11 -11.79 -4.28
C LYS A 63 -2.21 -10.77 -4.03
N VAL A 64 -2.72 -10.20 -5.11
CA VAL A 64 -3.90 -9.33 -5.04
C VAL A 64 -5.13 -10.24 -5.00
N ASP A 65 -5.79 -10.29 -3.86
CA ASP A 65 -6.88 -11.27 -3.63
C ASP A 65 -8.17 -10.92 -4.34
N TYR A 66 -8.46 -9.64 -4.44
CA TYR A 66 -9.74 -9.18 -4.98
C TYR A 66 -9.53 -8.01 -5.92
N PRO A 67 -10.54 -7.69 -6.75
CA PRO A 67 -10.58 -6.42 -7.42
C PRO A 67 -10.44 -5.30 -6.38
N ARG A 68 -10.21 -4.10 -6.81
CA ARG A 68 -9.98 -2.98 -5.90
C ARG A 68 -11.00 -2.93 -4.77
N ILE A 69 -10.53 -2.55 -3.58
CA ILE A 69 -11.40 -2.26 -2.44
C ILE A 69 -12.04 -0.89 -2.62
N GLY A 70 -11.31 0.05 -3.20
CA GLY A 70 -11.82 1.38 -3.46
C GLY A 70 -10.87 2.17 -4.32
N HIS A 71 -11.31 3.35 -4.76
CA HIS A 71 -10.42 4.28 -5.43
C HIS A 71 -10.91 5.71 -5.23
N GLY A 72 -9.99 6.65 -5.38
CA GLY A 72 -10.33 8.06 -5.29
C GLY A 72 -9.26 8.93 -5.90
N ALA A 73 -9.60 10.18 -6.15
CA ALA A 73 -8.66 11.16 -6.69
C ALA A 73 -8.16 12.04 -5.57
N VAL A 74 -6.84 12.24 -5.51
CA VAL A 74 -6.17 13.13 -4.58
C VAL A 74 -5.22 14.01 -5.39
N GLY A 75 -5.59 15.28 -5.60
CA GLY A 75 -4.83 16.18 -6.46
C GLY A 75 -4.76 15.64 -7.89
N VAL A 76 -3.54 15.39 -8.39
CA VAL A 76 -3.32 14.85 -9.74
C VAL A 76 -3.24 13.33 -9.77
N TYR A 77 -3.47 12.69 -8.63
CA TYR A 77 -3.34 11.26 -8.50
C TYR A 77 -4.70 10.57 -8.43
N GLU A 78 -4.81 9.44 -9.11
CA GLU A 78 -5.92 8.51 -8.92
C GLU A 78 -5.35 7.28 -8.21
N VAL A 79 -5.83 7.01 -7.00
CA VAL A 79 -5.29 5.95 -6.14
C VAL A 79 -6.27 4.78 -6.10
N TRP A 80 -5.76 3.59 -6.36
CA TRP A 80 -6.53 2.35 -6.36
C TRP A 80 -6.06 1.48 -5.20
N PHE A 81 -6.99 1.11 -4.31
CA PHE A 81 -6.68 0.31 -3.13
C PHE A 81 -7.10 -1.14 -3.35
N TYR A 82 -6.19 -2.04 -3.03
CA TYR A 82 -6.41 -3.48 -3.14
C TYR A 82 -6.01 -4.18 -1.85
N GLU A 83 -6.75 -5.22 -1.48
CA GLU A 83 -6.27 -6.11 -0.44
C GLU A 83 -5.21 -7.03 -1.01
N VAL A 84 -4.11 -7.23 -0.27
CA VAL A 84 -3.00 -8.10 -0.69
C VAL A 84 -2.72 -9.12 0.40
N ALA A 85 -2.39 -10.34 -0.01
CA ALA A 85 -1.98 -11.40 0.89
C ALA A 85 -0.52 -11.75 0.61
N LEU A 86 0.26 -12.02 1.66
CA LEU A 86 1.62 -12.51 1.52
C LEU A 86 1.56 -13.93 0.94
N ILE A 87 2.40 -14.21 -0.06
CA ILE A 87 2.38 -15.51 -0.74
C ILE A 87 3.02 -16.58 0.13
N GLY A 88 4.15 -16.28 0.79
CA GLY A 88 4.84 -17.22 1.64
C GLY A 88 4.36 -17.14 3.08
N ASP A 89 4.06 -18.30 3.69
CA ASP A 89 3.58 -18.36 5.08
C ASP A 89 4.60 -17.81 6.07
N ASP A 90 5.88 -17.97 5.74
CA ASP A 90 6.98 -17.53 6.60
C ASP A 90 7.58 -16.20 6.17
N ASP A 91 6.98 -15.52 5.19
CA ASP A 91 7.47 -14.24 4.71
C ASP A 91 7.29 -13.18 5.78
N VAL A 92 8.36 -12.41 6.01
CA VAL A 92 8.36 -11.32 6.98
C VAL A 92 8.60 -10.01 6.24
N PRO A 93 7.64 -9.09 6.27
CA PRO A 93 7.83 -7.77 5.69
C PRO A 93 9.02 -7.04 6.32
N ILE A 94 9.79 -6.35 5.48
CA ILE A 94 10.92 -5.54 5.92
C ILE A 94 10.84 -4.14 5.31
N ALA A 95 11.35 -3.15 6.02
CA ALA A 95 11.38 -1.77 5.55
C ALA A 95 12.60 -1.58 4.65
N LYS A 96 12.43 -1.71 3.34
CA LYS A 96 13.51 -1.48 2.36
C LYS A 96 13.63 -0.01 1.97
N GLU A 97 12.53 0.71 1.95
CA GLU A 97 12.50 2.12 1.54
C GLU A 97 11.89 3.04 2.59
N HIS A 98 11.03 2.50 3.45
CA HIS A 98 10.41 3.26 4.52
C HIS A 98 11.37 3.39 5.71
N VAL A 99 11.17 4.44 6.52
CA VAL A 99 11.89 4.62 7.78
C VAL A 99 11.55 3.48 8.73
N GLU A 100 10.28 3.08 8.71
CA GLU A 100 9.74 2.04 9.59
C GLU A 100 8.52 1.45 8.91
N ILE A 101 8.23 0.18 9.17
CA ILE A 101 6.94 -0.42 8.84
C ILE A 101 6.38 -1.06 10.10
N LYS A 102 5.06 -1.07 10.24
CA LYS A 102 4.43 -1.76 11.36
C LYS A 102 2.97 -2.10 11.04
N TYR A 103 2.49 -3.13 11.72
CA TYR A 103 1.07 -3.45 11.71
C TYR A 103 0.36 -2.59 12.74
N VAL A 104 -0.63 -1.83 12.30
CA VAL A 104 -1.38 -0.89 13.12
C VAL A 104 -2.82 -1.38 13.21
N ARG A 105 -3.42 -1.32 14.40
CA ARG A 105 -4.83 -1.68 14.57
C ARG A 105 -5.67 -0.88 13.59
N LEU A 106 -6.58 -1.58 12.92
CA LEU A 106 -7.42 -0.95 11.91
C LEU A 106 -8.21 0.24 12.49
N ASP A 107 -8.70 0.13 13.72
CA ASP A 107 -9.46 1.20 14.36
C ASP A 107 -8.60 2.40 14.78
N GLU A 108 -7.27 2.27 14.75
CA GLU A 108 -6.34 3.36 15.07
C GLU A 108 -5.81 4.07 13.82
N VAL A 109 -6.04 3.52 12.63
CA VAL A 109 -5.51 4.09 11.39
C VAL A 109 -6.04 5.51 11.15
N LYS A 110 -7.28 5.78 11.51
CA LYS A 110 -7.89 7.12 11.38
C LYS A 110 -7.14 8.20 12.15
N ASP A 111 -6.40 7.82 13.20
CA ASP A 111 -5.64 8.75 14.04
C ASP A 111 -4.21 8.96 13.53
N MET A 112 -3.83 8.24 12.48
CA MET A 112 -2.51 8.35 11.88
C MET A 112 -2.47 9.48 10.88
N LYS A 113 -1.30 10.11 10.74
CA LYS A 113 -1.08 11.10 9.69
C LYS A 113 -0.81 10.37 8.39
N LEU A 114 -1.84 10.19 7.59
CA LEU A 114 -1.77 9.38 6.37
C LEU A 114 -1.45 10.22 5.14
N ASN A 115 -0.69 9.63 4.22
CA ASN A 115 -0.48 10.12 2.87
C ASN A 115 -1.12 9.11 1.92
N LEU A 116 -2.32 9.40 1.45
CA LEU A 116 -3.11 8.43 0.69
C LEU A 116 -2.55 8.10 -0.69
N HIS A 117 -1.78 9.00 -1.30
CA HIS A 117 -1.17 8.70 -2.60
C HIS A 117 0.27 8.19 -2.49
N GLY A 118 0.87 8.21 -1.31
CA GLY A 118 2.18 7.61 -1.07
C GLY A 118 3.38 8.24 -1.78
N LEU A 119 3.23 9.40 -2.39
CA LEU A 119 4.26 9.96 -3.27
C LEU A 119 4.98 11.19 -2.73
N THR A 120 4.71 11.59 -1.52
CA THR A 120 5.40 12.75 -0.92
C THR A 120 6.05 12.42 0.40
#